data_41925d0adb903af084f6060c186fd819
#
_entry.id   41925d0adb903af084f6060c186fd819
#
_cell.length_a   1.000
_cell.length_b   1.000
_cell.length_c   1.000
_cell.angle_alpha   90.00
_cell.angle_beta   90.00
_cell.angle_gamma   90.00
#
_symmetry.space_group_name_H-M   'P 1'
#
loop_
_entity.id
_entity.type
_entity.pdbx_description
1 polymer ?
#
loop_
_entity_poly.entity_id
_entity_poly.type
_entity_poly.pdbx_seq_one_letter_code
_entity_poly.pdbx_strand_id
1 'polypeptide(L)'
;MQKLRGLVMALFLFPIGAFSQDFSYSNVHLVNVAFSGGNLNIRRDNGTGIFSSPQFVAASSTKYPIAYVSGNAPRVAAAFTIDCATVPDSVFIRGIASDGINFVPKKVIVATSASTVHNIAYPATTGSHVFTAAVVRFFKPFVISWEISFDNGITWKPIAASDNTLYVTRSAPQTETSEFKWFQTVYDLSCRNAQNKSLDTAIISSVWSEFLDHIVLNCDGDSLFYYKTMNSPNVTLATLLKYRDAECYTFAQLFLSSIKIQGVVRTNNYVYITPVNNTVCGHTVNRFIVKDWSFGTPSASATCPAFPYKNTYTTLLPAPYTAYDFITADVTDQGGIPGSCTVNPSSYFNNHQIALIDGVYYDACYGATFATLGAIKYAAFSGWSYRYTTGSTTNCFFTSDLSQSDLTETISTY
;
A
#
# COMPACT_ATOMS: atom_id res chain seq x y z
N MET A 1 90.74 -39.28 13.63
CA MET A 1 89.54 -39.98 14.10
C MET A 1 88.47 -38.97 14.46
N GLN A 2 87.57 -38.63 13.53
CA GLN A 2 86.42 -37.78 13.72
C GLN A 2 85.15 -38.62 13.58
N LYS A 3 84.38 -38.68 14.67
CA LYS A 3 83.10 -39.40 14.74
C LYS A 3 81.98 -38.51 14.17
N LEU A 4 81.43 -38.91 13.03
CA LEU A 4 80.25 -38.32 12.45
C LEU A 4 79.03 -38.80 13.27
N ARG A 5 78.33 -37.87 13.95
CA ARG A 5 77.03 -38.14 14.58
C ARG A 5 75.91 -37.84 13.56
N GLY A 6 75.29 -38.94 13.12
CA GLY A 6 74.09 -38.80 12.23
C GLY A 6 72.88 -38.33 13.08
N LEU A 7 72.31 -37.23 12.68
CA LEU A 7 71.02 -36.73 13.21
C LEU A 7 69.90 -37.38 12.43
N VAL A 8 69.17 -38.32 13.03
CA VAL A 8 67.95 -38.90 12.45
C VAL A 8 66.83 -37.92 12.71
N MET A 9 66.42 -37.20 11.66
CA MET A 9 65.27 -36.34 11.64
C MET A 9 64.03 -37.22 11.43
N ALA A 10 63.26 -37.51 12.49
CA ALA A 10 62.02 -38.23 12.43
C ALA A 10 60.97 -37.26 11.77
N LEU A 11 60.64 -37.52 10.51
CA LEU A 11 59.57 -36.83 9.82
C LEU A 11 58.22 -37.35 10.34
N PHE A 12 57.60 -36.60 11.24
CA PHE A 12 56.21 -36.86 11.62
C PHE A 12 55.32 -36.50 10.44
N LEU A 13 54.99 -37.47 9.62
CA LEU A 13 53.87 -37.39 8.68
C LEU A 13 52.60 -37.42 9.51
N PHE A 14 52.08 -36.22 9.80
CA PHE A 14 50.68 -36.11 10.18
C PHE A 14 49.87 -36.61 9.00
N PRO A 15 48.95 -37.56 9.21
CA PRO A 15 48.00 -37.88 8.13
C PRO A 15 47.17 -36.62 7.93
N ILE A 16 47.42 -35.93 6.84
CA ILE A 16 46.45 -34.99 6.30
C ILE A 16 45.25 -35.88 5.92
N GLY A 17 44.32 -36.03 6.86
CA GLY A 17 43.08 -36.73 6.61
C GLY A 17 42.48 -36.07 5.36
N ALA A 18 42.47 -36.83 4.29
CA ALA A 18 41.69 -36.48 3.11
C ALA A 18 40.25 -36.42 3.58
N PHE A 19 39.78 -35.21 3.90
CA PHE A 19 38.36 -34.98 4.02
C PHE A 19 37.77 -35.36 2.69
N SER A 20 37.01 -36.41 2.66
CA SER A 20 36.31 -36.87 1.47
C SER A 20 35.46 -35.72 0.97
N GLN A 21 35.59 -35.39 -0.31
CA GLN A 21 35.01 -34.22 -0.97
C GLN A 21 33.53 -34.38 -1.25
N ASP A 22 32.73 -34.95 -0.38
CA ASP A 22 31.30 -35.05 -0.56
C ASP A 22 30.55 -33.79 -0.11
N PHE A 23 31.23 -32.88 0.60
CA PHE A 23 30.61 -31.65 1.11
C PHE A 23 30.84 -30.48 0.16
N SER A 24 29.77 -30.02 -0.47
CA SER A 24 29.74 -28.89 -1.40
C SER A 24 28.83 -27.76 -0.87
N TYR A 25 29.13 -26.53 -1.21
CA TYR A 25 28.24 -25.38 -0.93
C TYR A 25 26.85 -25.53 -1.53
N SER A 26 26.71 -26.32 -2.59
CA SER A 26 25.43 -26.66 -3.23
C SER A 26 24.51 -27.52 -2.36
N ASN A 27 25.03 -28.13 -1.29
CA ASN A 27 24.25 -28.90 -0.32
C ASN A 27 23.61 -28.03 0.78
N VAL A 28 23.84 -26.72 0.77
CA VAL A 28 23.28 -25.78 1.75
C VAL A 28 22.09 -25.06 1.17
N HIS A 29 20.93 -25.21 1.80
CA HIS A 29 19.67 -24.65 1.33
C HIS A 29 19.07 -23.74 2.37
N LEU A 30 18.65 -22.54 1.96
CA LEU A 30 17.86 -21.62 2.78
C LEU A 30 16.45 -22.19 2.96
N VAL A 31 15.97 -22.25 4.18
CA VAL A 31 14.61 -22.71 4.52
C VAL A 31 13.68 -21.51 4.70
N ASN A 32 14.06 -20.58 5.59
CA ASN A 32 13.26 -19.41 5.87
C ASN A 32 14.09 -18.25 6.44
N VAL A 33 13.49 -17.04 6.39
CA VAL A 33 14.03 -15.85 7.06
C VAL A 33 12.90 -15.18 7.85
N ALA A 34 13.18 -14.86 9.10
CA ALA A 34 12.29 -14.18 10.02
C ALA A 34 12.85 -12.81 10.41
N PHE A 35 12.03 -11.79 10.27
CA PHE A 35 12.36 -10.41 10.66
C PHE A 35 11.76 -10.07 12.02
N SER A 36 12.50 -9.30 12.82
CA SER A 36 12.11 -8.89 14.17
C SER A 36 12.78 -7.56 14.54
N GLY A 37 12.75 -7.15 15.80
CA GLY A 37 13.46 -5.95 16.27
C GLY A 37 12.68 -4.66 16.03
N GLY A 38 11.37 -4.66 16.33
CA GLY A 38 10.53 -3.47 16.21
C GLY A 38 9.90 -3.29 14.85
N ASN A 39 9.76 -4.38 14.08
CA ASN A 39 8.97 -4.37 12.86
C ASN A 39 7.49 -4.07 13.18
N LEU A 40 6.89 -3.28 12.29
CA LEU A 40 5.49 -2.89 12.38
C LEU A 40 4.58 -3.99 11.85
N ASN A 41 3.37 -4.06 12.38
CA ASN A 41 2.34 -4.95 11.85
C ASN A 41 1.83 -4.46 10.51
N ILE A 42 1.67 -5.38 9.56
CA ILE A 42 1.07 -5.11 8.25
C ILE A 42 -0.16 -5.99 8.11
N ARG A 43 -1.32 -5.40 7.83
CA ARG A 43 -2.56 -6.13 7.55
C ARG A 43 -2.62 -6.55 6.09
N ARG A 44 -3.23 -7.70 5.85
CA ARG A 44 -3.53 -8.17 4.50
C ARG A 44 -4.69 -7.37 3.91
N ASP A 45 -4.57 -6.98 2.66
CA ASP A 45 -5.60 -6.21 1.94
C ASP A 45 -6.93 -6.98 1.81
N ASN A 46 -6.89 -8.31 1.82
CA ASN A 46 -8.10 -9.14 1.83
C ASN A 46 -8.85 -9.17 3.19
N GLY A 47 -8.36 -8.46 4.19
CA GLY A 47 -8.96 -8.38 5.52
C GLY A 47 -8.73 -9.58 6.44
N THR A 48 -7.92 -10.59 6.04
CA THR A 48 -7.73 -11.84 6.79
C THR A 48 -6.59 -11.77 7.82
N GLY A 49 -6.41 -10.68 8.52
CA GLY A 49 -5.44 -10.54 9.59
C GLY A 49 -4.11 -9.90 9.18
N ILE A 50 -3.06 -10.12 9.96
CA ILE A 50 -1.72 -9.58 9.74
C ILE A 50 -0.79 -10.62 9.12
N PHE A 51 0.29 -10.15 8.47
CA PHE A 51 1.35 -11.04 8.03
C PHE A 51 2.15 -11.56 9.23
N SER A 52 2.45 -12.85 9.21
CA SER A 52 3.17 -13.54 10.29
C SER A 52 4.61 -13.85 9.91
N SER A 53 5.43 -14.15 10.92
CA SER A 53 6.79 -14.68 10.74
C SER A 53 6.72 -16.21 10.51
N PRO A 54 7.66 -16.81 9.74
CA PRO A 54 8.71 -16.14 8.97
C PRO A 54 8.18 -15.42 7.74
N GLN A 55 8.85 -14.33 7.34
CA GLN A 55 8.42 -13.52 6.20
C GLN A 55 8.91 -14.07 4.85
N PHE A 56 9.96 -14.87 4.85
CA PHE A 56 10.42 -15.60 3.67
C PHE A 56 10.43 -17.10 3.97
N VAL A 57 9.83 -17.90 3.07
CA VAL A 57 9.86 -19.36 3.13
C VAL A 57 10.16 -19.90 1.74
N ALA A 58 11.32 -20.52 1.57
CA ALA A 58 11.81 -20.96 0.27
C ALA A 58 10.91 -22.03 -0.37
N ALA A 59 10.46 -23.03 0.40
CA ALA A 59 9.65 -24.14 -0.12
C ALA A 59 8.28 -23.72 -0.67
N SER A 60 7.66 -22.66 -0.13
CA SER A 60 6.37 -22.14 -0.56
C SER A 60 6.47 -20.88 -1.41
N SER A 61 7.68 -20.40 -1.68
CA SER A 61 7.93 -19.10 -2.31
C SER A 61 7.22 -17.93 -1.61
N THR A 62 6.96 -18.08 -0.31
CA THR A 62 6.32 -17.04 0.48
C THR A 62 7.25 -15.86 0.72
N LYS A 63 6.79 -14.64 0.39
CA LYS A 63 7.54 -13.39 0.52
C LYS A 63 6.63 -12.33 1.16
N TYR A 64 6.43 -12.42 2.47
CA TYR A 64 5.62 -11.44 3.18
C TYR A 64 6.34 -10.09 3.31
N PRO A 65 5.59 -8.99 3.25
CA PRO A 65 6.17 -7.67 3.44
C PRO A 65 6.62 -7.43 4.88
N ILE A 66 7.59 -6.54 5.02
CA ILE A 66 8.14 -6.12 6.32
C ILE A 66 8.06 -4.59 6.40
N ALA A 67 7.81 -4.06 7.59
CA ALA A 67 7.83 -2.62 7.82
C ALA A 67 8.59 -2.27 9.09
N TYR A 68 9.37 -1.18 9.03
CA TYR A 68 10.09 -0.59 10.16
C TYR A 68 9.84 0.91 10.24
N VAL A 69 10.10 1.47 11.40
CA VAL A 69 10.25 2.91 11.56
C VAL A 69 11.70 3.29 11.24
N SER A 70 11.91 4.40 10.54
CA SER A 70 13.23 4.97 10.28
C SER A 70 14.00 5.17 11.59
N GLY A 71 15.33 5.05 11.53
CA GLY A 71 16.17 5.05 12.73
C GLY A 71 16.27 3.69 13.45
N ASN A 72 15.48 2.69 13.06
CA ASN A 72 15.62 1.32 13.56
C ASN A 72 16.57 0.49 12.67
N ALA A 73 17.25 -0.48 13.28
CA ALA A 73 17.98 -1.49 12.55
C ALA A 73 17.11 -2.74 12.34
N PRO A 74 17.09 -3.32 11.14
CA PRO A 74 16.44 -4.60 10.95
C PRO A 74 17.16 -5.70 11.74
N ARG A 75 16.41 -6.65 12.28
CA ARG A 75 16.94 -7.82 12.94
C ARG A 75 16.41 -9.07 12.27
N VAL A 76 17.30 -9.97 11.86
CA VAL A 76 16.94 -11.17 11.11
C VAL A 76 17.44 -12.42 11.78
N ALA A 77 16.66 -13.49 11.67
CA ALA A 77 17.06 -14.88 11.90
C ALA A 77 16.82 -15.67 10.61
N ALA A 78 17.64 -16.69 10.34
CA ALA A 78 17.43 -17.54 9.18
C ALA A 78 17.68 -19.02 9.52
N ALA A 79 16.93 -19.89 8.87
CA ALA A 79 17.12 -21.33 8.98
C ALA A 79 17.64 -21.89 7.66
N PHE A 80 18.55 -22.83 7.75
CA PHE A 80 19.13 -23.54 6.61
C PHE A 80 19.14 -25.04 6.87
N THR A 81 19.26 -25.83 5.81
CA THR A 81 19.60 -27.26 5.85
C THR A 81 20.91 -27.50 5.14
N ILE A 82 21.67 -28.49 5.63
CA ILE A 82 22.83 -29.05 4.93
C ILE A 82 22.48 -30.49 4.61
N ASP A 83 22.45 -30.82 3.32
CA ASP A 83 22.15 -32.16 2.81
C ASP A 83 23.46 -32.87 2.48
N CYS A 84 24.09 -33.48 3.48
CA CYS A 84 25.36 -34.20 3.35
C CYS A 84 25.54 -35.16 4.51
N ALA A 85 26.05 -36.34 4.23
CA ALA A 85 26.31 -37.36 5.27
C ALA A 85 27.42 -36.96 6.25
N THR A 86 28.39 -36.18 5.77
CA THR A 86 29.53 -35.72 6.62
C THR A 86 29.55 -34.20 6.62
N VAL A 87 29.35 -33.61 7.78
CA VAL A 87 29.31 -32.16 8.01
C VAL A 87 30.35 -31.71 9.03
N PRO A 88 30.88 -30.49 8.98
CA PRO A 88 31.73 -29.96 10.02
C PRO A 88 30.91 -29.70 11.30
N ASP A 89 31.57 -29.76 12.48
CA ASP A 89 30.91 -29.47 13.77
C ASP A 89 30.30 -28.09 13.86
N SER A 90 30.80 -27.14 13.06
CA SER A 90 30.30 -25.78 13.02
C SER A 90 30.62 -25.10 11.70
N VAL A 91 29.77 -24.14 11.34
CA VAL A 91 29.93 -23.27 10.17
C VAL A 91 29.78 -21.80 10.56
N PHE A 92 30.27 -20.88 9.73
CA PHE A 92 29.99 -19.47 9.90
C PHE A 92 29.01 -19.05 8.82
N ILE A 93 27.99 -18.27 9.19
CA ILE A 93 26.99 -17.72 8.26
C ILE A 93 26.95 -16.21 8.45
N ARG A 94 26.77 -15.48 7.34
CA ARG A 94 26.49 -14.05 7.32
C ARG A 94 25.46 -13.70 6.27
N GLY A 95 24.80 -12.53 6.44
CA GLY A 95 23.89 -11.96 5.44
C GLY A 95 24.36 -10.58 5.00
N ILE A 96 24.23 -10.27 3.72
CA ILE A 96 24.54 -8.96 3.13
C ILE A 96 23.31 -8.46 2.42
N ALA A 97 22.72 -7.37 2.91
CA ALA A 97 21.54 -6.78 2.28
C ALA A 97 21.88 -5.80 1.16
N SER A 98 20.94 -5.61 0.23
CA SER A 98 21.11 -4.80 -0.97
C SER A 98 21.35 -3.31 -0.72
N ASP A 99 21.02 -2.80 0.47
CA ASP A 99 21.26 -1.41 0.87
C ASP A 99 22.57 -1.22 1.67
N GLY A 100 23.40 -2.27 1.75
CA GLY A 100 24.66 -2.26 2.48
C GLY A 100 24.56 -2.65 3.96
N ILE A 101 23.37 -3.00 4.47
CA ILE A 101 23.21 -3.54 5.82
C ILE A 101 23.84 -4.94 5.87
N ASN A 102 24.78 -5.11 6.77
CA ASN A 102 25.45 -6.39 6.98
C ASN A 102 24.95 -7.05 8.27
N PHE A 103 24.59 -8.32 8.18
CA PHE A 103 24.32 -9.18 9.33
C PHE A 103 25.60 -9.95 9.63
N VAL A 104 26.25 -9.59 10.74
CA VAL A 104 27.60 -10.04 11.08
C VAL A 104 27.73 -11.56 11.10
N PRO A 105 28.92 -12.10 10.79
CA PRO A 105 29.18 -13.53 10.86
C PRO A 105 28.83 -14.13 12.22
N LYS A 106 28.12 -15.26 12.21
CA LYS A 106 27.82 -16.06 13.40
C LYS A 106 28.35 -17.47 13.21
N LYS A 107 29.04 -17.98 14.22
CA LYS A 107 29.38 -19.40 14.35
C LYS A 107 28.09 -20.14 14.69
N VAL A 108 27.74 -21.12 13.88
CA VAL A 108 26.58 -21.99 14.08
C VAL A 108 27.03 -23.41 14.24
N ILE A 109 26.59 -24.05 15.33
CA ILE A 109 26.87 -25.45 15.57
C ILE A 109 25.99 -26.31 14.68
N VAL A 110 26.57 -27.27 14.00
CA VAL A 110 25.85 -28.26 13.22
C VAL A 110 25.55 -29.44 14.13
N ALA A 111 24.28 -29.66 14.42
CA ALA A 111 23.91 -30.80 15.23
C ALA A 111 24.23 -32.10 14.49
N THR A 112 25.10 -32.93 15.06
CA THR A 112 25.37 -34.26 14.52
C THR A 112 24.15 -35.15 14.75
N SER A 113 23.60 -35.70 13.70
CA SER A 113 22.50 -36.67 13.73
C SER A 113 22.84 -37.85 12.82
N ALA A 114 22.17 -38.97 12.97
CA ALA A 114 22.27 -40.08 12.01
C ALA A 114 21.59 -39.77 10.66
N SER A 115 21.01 -38.59 10.52
CA SER A 115 20.38 -38.08 9.30
C SER A 115 21.42 -37.53 8.32
N THR A 116 21.16 -37.61 7.04
CA THR A 116 21.93 -36.92 5.98
C THR A 116 21.53 -35.45 5.87
N VAL A 117 20.42 -35.01 6.49
CA VAL A 117 19.97 -33.64 6.50
C VAL A 117 20.17 -33.02 7.89
N HIS A 118 20.95 -31.96 7.95
CA HIS A 118 21.26 -31.23 9.17
C HIS A 118 20.65 -29.86 9.18
N ASN A 119 19.88 -29.52 10.21
CA ASN A 119 19.28 -28.20 10.38
C ASN A 119 20.27 -27.27 11.08
N ILE A 120 20.44 -26.06 10.55
CA ILE A 120 21.27 -25.01 11.15
C ILE A 120 20.48 -23.72 11.23
N ALA A 121 20.69 -22.94 12.27
CA ALA A 121 19.97 -21.69 12.50
C ALA A 121 20.95 -20.53 12.68
N TYR A 122 20.87 -19.55 11.80
CA TYR A 122 21.49 -18.25 12.01
C TYR A 122 20.66 -17.49 13.05
N PRO A 123 21.25 -17.15 14.21
CA PRO A 123 20.49 -16.55 15.31
C PRO A 123 20.03 -15.13 14.96
N ALA A 124 18.97 -14.68 15.63
CA ALA A 124 18.43 -13.33 15.44
C ALA A 124 19.53 -12.27 15.66
N THR A 125 19.97 -11.64 14.59
CA THR A 125 21.11 -10.72 14.55
C THR A 125 20.66 -9.37 14.00
N THR A 126 21.03 -8.29 14.70
CA THR A 126 20.76 -6.91 14.27
C THR A 126 21.71 -6.51 13.14
N GLY A 127 21.19 -5.81 12.15
CA GLY A 127 21.96 -5.26 11.04
C GLY A 127 23.02 -4.26 11.48
N SER A 128 24.06 -4.09 10.67
CA SER A 128 25.24 -3.27 10.97
C SER A 128 24.94 -1.78 11.17
N HIS A 129 23.83 -1.28 10.60
CA HIS A 129 23.39 0.09 10.76
C HIS A 129 21.87 0.20 10.72
N VAL A 130 21.36 1.34 11.15
CA VAL A 130 19.94 1.69 11.15
C VAL A 130 19.51 2.25 9.80
N PHE A 131 18.25 2.15 9.47
CA PHE A 131 17.67 2.95 8.38
C PHE A 131 17.81 4.43 8.70
N THR A 132 18.15 5.24 7.69
CA THR A 132 18.32 6.69 7.86
C THR A 132 17.14 7.29 8.61
N ALA A 133 17.41 7.98 9.72
CA ALA A 133 16.39 8.54 10.59
C ALA A 133 15.53 9.59 9.86
N ALA A 134 14.24 9.61 10.17
CA ALA A 134 13.24 10.53 9.62
C ALA A 134 13.14 10.56 8.09
N VAL A 135 13.53 9.48 7.41
CA VAL A 135 13.45 9.35 5.94
C VAL A 135 12.62 8.13 5.56
N VAL A 136 11.66 8.32 4.67
CA VAL A 136 10.89 7.23 4.08
C VAL A 136 11.76 6.40 3.15
N ARG A 137 11.70 5.07 3.27
CA ARG A 137 12.39 4.15 2.34
C ARG A 137 11.44 3.08 1.86
N PHE A 138 11.70 2.63 0.64
CA PHE A 138 10.94 1.58 -0.01
C PHE A 138 11.90 0.66 -0.78
N PHE A 139 11.78 -0.63 -0.54
CA PHE A 139 12.58 -1.64 -1.22
C PHE A 139 11.65 -2.73 -1.76
N LYS A 140 11.67 -2.91 -3.04
CA LYS A 140 10.91 -3.95 -3.74
C LYS A 140 11.75 -4.46 -4.93
N PRO A 141 12.66 -5.43 -4.70
CA PRO A 141 12.88 -6.20 -3.48
C PRO A 141 13.93 -5.63 -2.50
N PHE A 142 13.85 -6.01 -1.22
CA PHE A 142 14.94 -5.98 -0.24
C PHE A 142 15.58 -7.35 -0.23
N VAL A 143 16.78 -7.46 -0.80
CA VAL A 143 17.49 -8.73 -0.98
C VAL A 143 18.51 -8.90 0.12
N ILE A 144 18.56 -10.10 0.74
CA ILE A 144 19.67 -10.52 1.60
C ILE A 144 20.36 -11.68 0.92
N SER A 145 21.62 -11.48 0.51
CA SER A 145 22.53 -12.52 0.04
C SER A 145 23.14 -13.22 1.23
N TRP A 146 22.94 -14.52 1.33
CA TRP A 146 23.49 -15.36 2.40
C TRP A 146 24.76 -16.04 1.96
N GLU A 147 25.76 -15.98 2.82
CA GLU A 147 27.07 -16.59 2.60
C GLU A 147 27.45 -17.49 3.77
N ILE A 148 28.19 -18.55 3.46
CA ILE A 148 28.71 -19.51 4.44
C ILE A 148 30.22 -19.64 4.33
N SER A 149 30.86 -19.95 5.44
CA SER A 149 32.28 -20.28 5.54
C SER A 149 32.48 -21.54 6.35
N PHE A 150 33.34 -22.42 5.87
CA PHE A 150 33.77 -23.69 6.54
C PHE A 150 35.15 -23.61 7.13
N ASP A 151 35.86 -22.52 6.92
CA ASP A 151 37.25 -22.28 7.34
C ASP A 151 37.37 -21.12 8.35
N ASN A 152 36.45 -21.07 9.31
CA ASN A 152 36.41 -20.11 10.40
C ASN A 152 36.28 -18.64 9.91
N GLY A 153 35.58 -18.41 8.80
CA GLY A 153 35.30 -17.06 8.28
C GLY A 153 36.40 -16.50 7.39
N ILE A 154 37.36 -17.33 6.93
CA ILE A 154 38.45 -16.92 6.03
C ILE A 154 37.92 -16.82 4.60
N THR A 155 37.25 -17.87 4.12
CA THR A 155 36.67 -17.90 2.77
C THR A 155 35.15 -17.94 2.85
N TRP A 156 34.47 -17.06 2.07
CA TRP A 156 33.04 -16.96 2.00
C TRP A 156 32.51 -17.38 0.64
N LYS A 157 31.44 -18.16 0.65
CA LYS A 157 30.75 -18.58 -0.58
C LYS A 157 29.27 -18.27 -0.48
N PRO A 158 28.67 -17.71 -1.55
CA PRO A 158 27.24 -17.49 -1.62
C PRO A 158 26.51 -18.83 -1.65
N ILE A 159 25.40 -18.94 -0.91
CA ILE A 159 24.59 -20.15 -0.82
C ILE A 159 23.13 -19.92 -1.24
N ALA A 160 22.57 -18.75 -0.93
CA ALA A 160 21.18 -18.43 -1.23
C ALA A 160 20.94 -16.92 -1.17
N ALA A 161 19.76 -16.52 -1.61
CA ALA A 161 19.24 -15.18 -1.36
C ALA A 161 17.78 -15.27 -0.90
N SER A 162 17.37 -14.33 -0.05
CA SER A 162 15.97 -14.05 0.28
C SER A 162 15.62 -12.67 -0.21
N ASP A 163 14.41 -12.50 -0.71
CA ASP A 163 13.90 -11.23 -1.20
C ASP A 163 12.50 -10.96 -0.64
N ASN A 164 12.31 -9.78 -0.10
CA ASN A 164 11.05 -9.34 0.50
C ASN A 164 10.74 -7.90 0.06
N THR A 165 9.49 -7.48 0.14
CA THR A 165 9.15 -6.05 0.11
C THR A 165 9.39 -5.47 1.50
N LEU A 166 10.12 -4.35 1.58
CA LEU A 166 10.39 -3.69 2.85
C LEU A 166 10.02 -2.21 2.79
N TYR A 167 9.22 -1.82 3.75
CA TYR A 167 8.74 -0.45 3.97
C TYR A 167 9.45 0.16 5.17
N VAL A 168 9.87 1.42 5.06
CA VAL A 168 10.38 2.18 6.20
C VAL A 168 9.60 3.49 6.31
N THR A 169 8.80 3.61 7.35
CA THR A 169 8.06 4.83 7.62
C THR A 169 8.98 5.89 8.20
N ARG A 170 8.69 7.17 7.95
CA ARG A 170 9.47 8.31 8.45
C ARG A 170 9.55 8.34 9.98
N SER A 171 8.43 8.08 10.62
CA SER A 171 8.30 7.99 12.08
C SER A 171 7.24 6.94 12.43
N ALA A 172 7.00 6.72 13.72
CA ALA A 172 5.98 5.77 14.15
C ALA A 172 4.61 6.12 13.54
N PRO A 173 3.90 5.17 12.93
CA PRO A 173 2.53 5.37 12.49
C PRO A 173 1.64 5.85 13.64
N GLN A 174 0.62 6.62 13.32
CA GLN A 174 -0.41 6.95 14.30
C GLN A 174 -1.13 5.66 14.75
N THR A 175 -1.80 5.71 15.89
CA THR A 175 -2.54 4.55 16.42
C THR A 175 -3.67 4.16 15.46
N GLU A 176 -3.80 2.88 15.15
CA GLU A 176 -4.96 2.38 14.38
C GLU A 176 -6.27 2.68 15.12
N THR A 177 -7.30 3.00 14.35
CA THR A 177 -8.68 3.16 14.85
C THR A 177 -9.62 2.14 14.19
N SER A 178 -10.92 2.25 14.46
CA SER A 178 -11.91 1.46 13.71
C SER A 178 -11.90 1.77 12.22
N GLU A 179 -11.61 3.00 11.86
CA GLU A 179 -11.74 3.51 10.50
C GLU A 179 -10.48 3.34 9.67
N PHE A 180 -9.30 3.49 10.26
CA PHE A 180 -8.05 3.30 9.53
C PHE A 180 -7.17 2.22 10.14
N LYS A 181 -6.67 1.38 9.26
CA LYS A 181 -5.84 0.22 9.56
C LYS A 181 -4.63 0.23 8.63
N TRP A 182 -3.53 -0.34 9.10
CA TRP A 182 -2.29 -0.35 8.35
C TRP A 182 -2.23 -1.55 7.41
N PHE A 183 -2.95 -1.43 6.27
CA PHE A 183 -2.95 -2.43 5.20
C PHE A 183 -1.68 -2.36 4.36
N GLN A 184 -1.37 -3.45 3.66
CA GLN A 184 -0.19 -3.53 2.80
C GLN A 184 -0.21 -2.44 1.72
N THR A 185 -1.34 -2.22 1.05
CA THR A 185 -1.46 -1.16 0.04
C THR A 185 -1.25 0.24 0.63
N VAL A 186 -1.66 0.49 1.89
CA VAL A 186 -1.40 1.78 2.55
C VAL A 186 0.11 2.00 2.73
N TYR A 187 0.87 0.96 3.16
CA TYR A 187 2.32 1.01 3.23
C TYR A 187 2.96 1.20 1.85
N ASP A 188 2.51 0.41 0.85
CA ASP A 188 3.06 0.44 -0.51
C ASP A 188 2.89 1.82 -1.14
N LEU A 189 1.65 2.30 -1.21
CA LEU A 189 1.32 3.61 -1.78
C LEU A 189 2.09 4.72 -1.08
N SER A 190 2.12 4.71 0.25
CA SER A 190 2.79 5.72 1.05
C SER A 190 4.31 5.70 0.86
N CYS A 191 4.96 4.54 1.05
CA CYS A 191 6.42 4.45 1.01
C CYS A 191 6.99 4.54 -0.41
N ARG A 192 6.27 4.02 -1.41
CA ARG A 192 6.66 4.10 -2.82
C ARG A 192 6.68 5.56 -3.29
N ASN A 193 5.60 6.30 -3.06
CA ASN A 193 5.49 7.68 -3.53
C ASN A 193 6.35 8.65 -2.73
N ALA A 194 6.44 8.47 -1.40
CA ALA A 194 7.22 9.36 -0.54
C ALA A 194 8.67 8.89 -0.33
N GLN A 195 9.19 7.98 -1.13
CA GLN A 195 10.57 7.51 -1.00
C GLN A 195 11.59 8.66 -0.96
N ASN A 196 12.51 8.61 0.00
CA ASN A 196 13.53 9.62 0.28
C ASN A 196 13.00 10.97 0.77
N LYS A 197 11.72 11.08 1.13
CA LYS A 197 11.15 12.29 1.74
C LYS A 197 11.28 12.22 3.26
N SER A 198 11.41 13.42 3.86
CA SER A 198 11.55 13.60 5.32
C SER A 198 10.62 14.67 5.89
N LEU A 199 10.17 15.63 5.08
CA LEU A 199 9.28 16.71 5.50
C LEU A 199 7.81 16.32 5.28
N ASP A 200 6.94 16.69 6.21
CA ASP A 200 5.50 16.43 6.13
C ASP A 200 4.89 16.91 4.81
N THR A 201 5.18 18.14 4.42
CA THR A 201 4.65 18.72 3.18
C THR A 201 5.11 17.96 1.94
N ALA A 202 6.38 17.50 1.92
CA ALA A 202 6.92 16.72 0.82
C ALA A 202 6.28 15.30 0.77
N ILE A 203 6.01 14.71 1.92
CA ILE A 203 5.33 13.42 2.02
C ILE A 203 3.89 13.55 1.53
N ILE A 204 3.14 14.55 2.02
CA ILE A 204 1.74 14.80 1.60
C ILE A 204 1.69 14.99 0.08
N SER A 205 2.52 15.88 -0.48
CA SER A 205 2.57 16.15 -1.91
C SER A 205 2.93 14.92 -2.73
N SER A 206 3.89 14.10 -2.24
CA SER A 206 4.33 12.90 -2.96
C SER A 206 3.27 11.79 -2.91
N VAL A 207 2.60 11.59 -1.78
CA VAL A 207 1.48 10.64 -1.67
C VAL A 207 0.31 11.12 -2.53
N TRP A 208 0.05 12.44 -2.55
CA TRP A 208 -1.00 13.02 -3.39
C TRP A 208 -0.78 12.78 -4.88
N SER A 209 0.47 12.70 -5.33
CA SER A 209 0.77 12.48 -6.76
C SER A 209 0.20 11.17 -7.33
N GLU A 210 -0.09 10.17 -6.48
CA GLU A 210 -0.73 8.92 -6.89
C GLU A 210 -2.16 9.12 -7.44
N PHE A 211 -2.82 10.21 -7.05
CA PHE A 211 -4.22 10.48 -7.41
C PHE A 211 -4.35 11.38 -8.63
N LEU A 212 -3.25 12.04 -9.06
CA LEU A 212 -3.30 13.08 -10.10
C LEU A 212 -3.54 12.52 -11.51
N ASP A 213 -3.09 11.32 -11.80
CA ASP A 213 -3.29 10.67 -13.10
C ASP A 213 -4.55 9.79 -13.13
N HIS A 214 -5.31 9.77 -12.03
CA HIS A 214 -6.51 8.98 -11.84
C HIS A 214 -6.28 7.45 -11.88
N ILE A 215 -5.04 7.00 -11.76
CA ILE A 215 -4.65 5.59 -11.73
C ILE A 215 -4.09 5.25 -10.36
N VAL A 216 -4.96 4.84 -9.44
CA VAL A 216 -4.56 4.44 -8.09
C VAL A 216 -4.36 2.92 -8.06
N LEU A 217 -3.16 2.50 -7.68
CA LEU A 217 -2.78 1.09 -7.70
C LEU A 217 -2.67 0.52 -6.27
N ASN A 218 -3.07 -0.75 -6.11
CA ASN A 218 -2.78 -1.50 -4.89
C ASN A 218 -1.32 -1.99 -4.87
N CYS A 219 -0.91 -2.70 -3.81
CA CYS A 219 0.44 -3.23 -3.66
C CYS A 219 0.83 -4.30 -4.71
N ASP A 220 -0.15 -4.91 -5.35
CA ASP A 220 0.03 -5.92 -6.41
C ASP A 220 0.08 -5.30 -7.80
N GLY A 221 -0.16 -3.99 -7.92
CA GLY A 221 -0.20 -3.24 -9.18
C GLY A 221 -1.57 -3.27 -9.87
N ASP A 222 -2.60 -3.73 -9.19
CA ASP A 222 -3.97 -3.71 -9.70
C ASP A 222 -4.63 -2.35 -9.45
N SER A 223 -5.41 -1.88 -10.42
CA SER A 223 -6.15 -0.63 -10.29
C SER A 223 -7.28 -0.72 -9.25
N LEU A 224 -7.41 0.34 -8.47
CA LEU A 224 -8.55 0.60 -7.61
C LEU A 224 -9.56 1.45 -8.39
N PHE A 225 -10.85 1.18 -8.20
CA PHE A 225 -11.93 1.77 -8.97
C PHE A 225 -12.88 2.55 -8.09
N TYR A 226 -13.40 3.64 -8.65
CA TYR A 226 -14.42 4.46 -8.03
C TYR A 226 -15.79 4.12 -8.65
N TYR A 227 -16.74 3.65 -7.85
CA TYR A 227 -18.07 3.23 -8.30
C TYR A 227 -18.06 2.23 -9.48
N LYS A 228 -17.27 1.19 -9.38
CA LYS A 228 -17.28 0.09 -10.36
C LYS A 228 -18.63 -0.61 -10.42
N THR A 229 -19.25 -0.78 -9.25
CA THR A 229 -20.59 -1.34 -9.11
C THR A 229 -21.51 -0.29 -8.46
N MET A 230 -22.69 -0.09 -9.03
CA MET A 230 -23.62 0.97 -8.68
C MET A 230 -24.15 0.98 -7.24
N ASN A 231 -24.09 -0.13 -6.57
CA ASN A 231 -24.58 -0.31 -5.21
C ASN A 231 -23.48 -0.94 -4.35
N SER A 232 -22.25 -0.51 -4.55
CA SER A 232 -21.17 -1.02 -3.73
C SER A 232 -21.41 -0.60 -2.28
N PRO A 233 -21.68 -1.54 -1.36
CA PRO A 233 -21.73 -1.23 0.07
C PRO A 233 -20.32 -1.01 0.63
N ASN A 234 -19.33 -0.77 -0.25
CA ASN A 234 -17.93 -0.74 0.09
C ASN A 234 -17.55 0.64 0.60
N VAL A 235 -17.84 0.88 1.86
CA VAL A 235 -17.62 2.15 2.56
C VAL A 235 -16.43 2.11 3.53
N THR A 236 -15.58 1.08 3.45
CA THR A 236 -14.39 0.97 4.30
C THR A 236 -13.15 0.69 3.47
N LEU A 237 -12.00 1.15 3.96
CA LEU A 237 -10.72 0.89 3.32
C LEU A 237 -10.47 -0.62 3.11
N ALA A 238 -10.85 -1.46 4.07
CA ALA A 238 -10.75 -2.91 3.95
C ALA A 238 -11.55 -3.46 2.77
N THR A 239 -12.75 -2.92 2.52
CA THR A 239 -13.60 -3.35 1.40
C THR A 239 -13.09 -2.83 0.06
N LEU A 240 -12.58 -1.59 0.00
CA LEU A 240 -11.89 -1.09 -1.20
C LEU A 240 -10.73 -2.02 -1.58
N LEU A 241 -9.84 -2.32 -0.64
CA LEU A 241 -8.65 -3.11 -0.93
C LEU A 241 -8.98 -4.56 -1.31
N LYS A 242 -10.01 -5.14 -0.68
CA LYS A 242 -10.46 -6.50 -0.97
C LYS A 242 -11.15 -6.64 -2.33
N TYR A 243 -12.02 -5.68 -2.68
CA TYR A 243 -12.86 -5.74 -3.87
C TYR A 243 -12.39 -4.82 -4.99
N ARG A 244 -11.43 -3.96 -4.71
CA ARG A 244 -10.87 -2.94 -5.62
C ARG A 244 -11.90 -1.93 -6.14
N ASP A 245 -12.95 -1.69 -5.35
CA ASP A 245 -14.07 -0.83 -5.72
C ASP A 245 -14.70 -0.21 -4.48
N ALA A 246 -14.89 1.11 -4.47
CA ALA A 246 -15.54 1.83 -3.38
C ALA A 246 -16.03 3.24 -3.76
N GLU A 247 -16.57 3.92 -2.76
CA GLU A 247 -17.09 5.29 -2.83
C GLU A 247 -16.04 6.36 -2.48
N CYS A 248 -16.41 7.62 -2.65
CA CYS A 248 -15.55 8.79 -2.41
C CYS A 248 -14.91 8.82 -1.01
N TYR A 249 -15.69 8.50 0.02
CA TYR A 249 -15.21 8.40 1.40
C TYR A 249 -13.96 7.51 1.53
N THR A 250 -13.97 6.37 0.86
CA THR A 250 -12.91 5.39 0.98
C THR A 250 -11.62 5.82 0.28
N PHE A 251 -11.72 6.57 -0.82
CA PHE A 251 -10.55 7.15 -1.47
C PHE A 251 -9.93 8.28 -0.62
N ALA A 252 -10.77 9.13 -0.01
CA ALA A 252 -10.29 10.10 0.97
C ALA A 252 -9.61 9.41 2.17
N GLN A 253 -10.19 8.27 2.64
CA GLN A 253 -9.61 7.44 3.68
C GLN A 253 -8.26 6.83 3.28
N LEU A 254 -8.12 6.34 2.05
CA LEU A 254 -6.87 5.80 1.54
C LEU A 254 -5.77 6.86 1.53
N PHE A 255 -6.07 8.06 1.03
CA PHE A 255 -5.12 9.17 1.02
C PHE A 255 -4.70 9.57 2.44
N LEU A 256 -5.65 9.82 3.34
CA LEU A 256 -5.38 10.19 4.73
C LEU A 256 -4.60 9.10 5.49
N SER A 257 -4.96 7.83 5.30
CA SER A 257 -4.23 6.70 5.91
C SER A 257 -2.79 6.65 5.43
N SER A 258 -2.56 6.92 4.14
CA SER A 258 -1.21 6.88 3.54
C SER A 258 -0.29 7.98 4.06
N ILE A 259 -0.81 9.12 4.51
CA ILE A 259 0.01 10.13 5.18
C ILE A 259 0.18 9.84 6.68
N LYS A 260 -0.86 9.33 7.35
CA LYS A 260 -0.84 9.00 8.79
C LYS A 260 0.12 7.87 9.12
N ILE A 261 0.29 6.91 8.21
CA ILE A 261 1.24 5.81 8.41
C ILE A 261 2.70 6.28 8.46
N GLN A 262 3.00 7.46 7.91
CA GLN A 262 4.31 8.10 8.01
C GLN A 262 4.50 8.87 9.33
N GLY A 263 3.51 8.83 10.22
CA GLY A 263 3.49 9.61 11.46
C GLY A 263 3.35 11.12 11.23
N VAL A 264 2.78 11.52 10.08
CA VAL A 264 2.48 12.94 9.81
C VAL A 264 1.35 13.39 10.71
N VAL A 265 1.66 14.38 11.56
CA VAL A 265 0.69 14.99 12.48
C VAL A 265 0.34 16.37 11.95
N ARG A 266 -0.77 16.47 11.23
CA ARG A 266 -1.33 17.70 10.66
C ARG A 266 -2.83 17.76 11.00
N THR A 267 -3.41 18.94 10.91
CA THR A 267 -4.87 19.05 10.91
C THR A 267 -5.38 18.38 9.64
N ASN A 268 -5.92 17.18 9.79
CA ASN A 268 -6.44 16.39 8.70
C ASN A 268 -7.80 15.82 9.07
N ASN A 269 -8.76 16.05 8.21
CA ASN A 269 -10.16 15.74 8.46
C ASN A 269 -10.81 15.16 7.21
N TYR A 270 -11.92 14.49 7.40
CA TYR A 270 -12.91 14.30 6.34
C TYR A 270 -13.78 15.51 6.23
N VAL A 271 -14.15 15.84 5.02
CA VAL A 271 -15.16 16.82 4.70
C VAL A 271 -16.29 16.14 3.95
N TYR A 272 -17.45 16.15 4.58
CA TYR A 272 -18.69 15.71 3.97
C TYR A 272 -19.39 16.94 3.39
N ILE A 273 -19.51 17.01 2.06
CA ILE A 273 -20.07 18.12 1.32
C ILE A 273 -21.47 17.76 0.87
N THR A 274 -22.43 18.64 1.14
CA THR A 274 -23.81 18.51 0.69
C THR A 274 -24.31 19.84 0.10
N PRO A 275 -25.36 19.83 -0.75
CA PRO A 275 -26.05 21.05 -1.10
C PRO A 275 -26.71 21.69 0.12
N VAL A 276 -26.75 23.00 0.19
CA VAL A 276 -27.61 23.72 1.11
C VAL A 276 -29.06 23.43 0.74
N ASN A 277 -29.89 23.11 1.74
CA ASN A 277 -31.31 22.84 1.55
C ASN A 277 -32.11 24.12 1.23
N ASN A 278 -31.85 24.72 0.08
CA ASN A 278 -32.63 25.84 -0.41
C ASN A 278 -33.90 25.36 -1.14
N THR A 279 -34.98 26.15 -1.03
CA THR A 279 -36.19 25.88 -1.78
C THR A 279 -36.19 26.71 -3.04
N VAL A 280 -36.20 26.03 -4.20
CA VAL A 280 -36.29 26.65 -5.52
C VAL A 280 -37.52 26.08 -6.22
N CYS A 281 -38.34 26.92 -6.77
CA CYS A 281 -39.61 26.50 -7.40
C CYS A 281 -40.50 25.61 -6.50
N GLY A 282 -40.45 25.83 -5.19
CA GLY A 282 -41.19 25.02 -4.22
C GLY A 282 -40.59 23.67 -3.88
N HIS A 283 -39.40 23.37 -4.37
CA HIS A 283 -38.71 22.11 -4.16
C HIS A 283 -37.35 22.31 -3.47
N THR A 284 -37.01 21.45 -2.54
CA THR A 284 -35.76 21.53 -1.81
C THR A 284 -34.61 20.92 -2.61
N VAL A 285 -33.55 21.70 -2.81
CA VAL A 285 -32.29 21.18 -3.38
C VAL A 285 -31.74 20.10 -2.46
N ASN A 286 -31.45 18.95 -3.00
CA ASN A 286 -30.88 17.84 -2.22
C ASN A 286 -29.78 17.08 -2.95
N ARG A 287 -29.37 17.54 -4.14
CA ARG A 287 -28.31 16.95 -4.92
C ARG A 287 -27.60 17.99 -5.76
N PHE A 288 -26.35 17.71 -6.12
CA PHE A 288 -25.58 18.47 -7.08
C PHE A 288 -25.21 17.61 -8.29
N ILE A 289 -25.00 18.27 -9.43
CA ILE A 289 -24.60 17.66 -10.70
C ILE A 289 -23.11 17.91 -10.87
N VAL A 290 -22.34 16.83 -11.06
CA VAL A 290 -20.90 16.92 -11.28
C VAL A 290 -20.62 17.23 -12.75
N LYS A 291 -19.69 18.14 -12.96
CA LYS A 291 -19.27 18.65 -14.27
C LYS A 291 -18.27 17.66 -14.89
N ASP A 292 -18.40 17.43 -16.22
CA ASP A 292 -17.41 16.70 -17.03
C ASP A 292 -16.90 15.36 -16.40
N TRP A 293 -17.81 14.52 -15.97
CA TRP A 293 -17.46 13.27 -15.28
C TRP A 293 -17.02 12.17 -16.25
N SER A 294 -15.71 11.89 -16.34
CA SER A 294 -15.18 10.81 -17.18
C SER A 294 -14.54 9.71 -16.33
N PHE A 295 -15.08 8.51 -16.42
CA PHE A 295 -14.56 7.31 -15.72
C PHE A 295 -13.86 6.34 -16.67
N GLY A 296 -13.34 6.83 -17.76
CA GLY A 296 -12.68 6.05 -18.78
C GLY A 296 -13.63 5.27 -19.67
N THR A 297 -13.09 4.60 -20.67
CA THR A 297 -13.84 3.75 -21.58
C THR A 297 -14.25 2.46 -20.86
N PRO A 298 -15.53 2.11 -20.77
CA PRO A 298 -15.94 0.86 -20.14
C PRO A 298 -15.37 -0.32 -20.89
N SER A 299 -15.04 -1.37 -20.16
CA SER A 299 -14.75 -2.66 -20.78
C SER A 299 -15.98 -3.14 -21.54
N ALA A 300 -15.81 -3.47 -22.81
CA ALA A 300 -16.90 -3.98 -23.67
C ALA A 300 -17.54 -5.28 -23.16
N SER A 301 -16.92 -5.94 -22.18
CA SER A 301 -17.39 -7.18 -21.57
C SER A 301 -18.15 -6.99 -20.25
N ALA A 302 -18.31 -5.76 -19.77
CA ALA A 302 -18.97 -5.53 -18.50
C ALA A 302 -20.49 -5.63 -18.64
N THR A 303 -21.07 -6.66 -18.08
CA THR A 303 -22.51 -6.79 -17.87
C THR A 303 -22.97 -5.89 -16.73
N CYS A 304 -22.67 -4.60 -16.81
CA CYS A 304 -23.14 -3.66 -15.82
C CYS A 304 -24.55 -3.22 -16.20
N PRO A 305 -25.49 -3.23 -15.23
CA PRO A 305 -26.80 -2.68 -15.49
C PRO A 305 -26.63 -1.22 -15.92
N ALA A 306 -27.20 -0.86 -17.08
CA ALA A 306 -27.22 0.50 -17.53
C ALA A 306 -27.73 1.40 -16.40
N PHE A 307 -27.03 2.49 -16.12
CA PHE A 307 -27.47 3.44 -15.13
C PHE A 307 -28.85 3.97 -15.53
N PRO A 308 -29.89 3.80 -14.73
CA PRO A 308 -31.27 4.13 -15.15
C PRO A 308 -31.48 5.64 -15.30
N TYR A 309 -30.45 6.45 -15.14
CA TYR A 309 -30.58 7.90 -15.02
C TYR A 309 -30.12 8.68 -16.26
N LYS A 310 -29.64 8.01 -17.30
CA LYS A 310 -29.08 8.69 -18.45
C LYS A 310 -30.12 9.42 -19.32
N ASN A 311 -31.40 9.03 -19.29
CA ASN A 311 -32.38 9.54 -20.28
C ASN A 311 -33.82 9.65 -19.80
N THR A 312 -34.13 9.67 -18.51
CA THR A 312 -35.57 9.64 -18.09
C THR A 312 -36.08 10.88 -17.42
N TYR A 313 -35.33 11.96 -17.48
CA TYR A 313 -35.81 13.20 -16.90
C TYR A 313 -36.38 14.13 -17.96
N THR A 314 -37.61 13.87 -18.34
CA THR A 314 -38.44 14.89 -18.99
C THR A 314 -38.88 15.92 -17.96
N THR A 315 -38.40 17.12 -18.10
CA THR A 315 -38.74 18.21 -17.22
C THR A 315 -40.07 18.81 -17.64
N LEU A 316 -41.11 18.51 -16.90
CA LEU A 316 -42.32 19.31 -16.92
C LEU A 316 -42.26 20.25 -15.73
N LEU A 317 -42.03 21.55 -16.01
CA LEU A 317 -42.19 22.57 -15.00
C LEU A 317 -43.67 22.83 -14.77
N PRO A 318 -44.10 22.85 -13.52
CA PRO A 318 -45.43 23.38 -13.20
C PRO A 318 -45.47 24.88 -13.50
N ALA A 319 -46.54 25.37 -14.13
CA ALA A 319 -46.75 26.81 -14.26
C ALA A 319 -46.65 27.51 -12.89
N PRO A 320 -46.03 28.69 -12.77
CA PRO A 320 -45.74 29.67 -13.81
C PRO A 320 -44.31 29.67 -14.34
N TYR A 321 -43.53 28.63 -14.15
CA TYR A 321 -42.11 28.61 -14.46
C TYR A 321 -41.88 28.30 -15.94
N THR A 322 -41.41 29.27 -16.68
CA THR A 322 -41.00 29.12 -18.08
C THR A 322 -39.48 29.01 -18.14
N ALA A 323 -39.01 27.87 -18.66
CA ALA A 323 -37.70 27.68 -19.25
C ALA A 323 -36.52 28.35 -18.52
N TYR A 324 -36.16 27.87 -17.33
CA TYR A 324 -34.80 28.02 -16.86
C TYR A 324 -34.01 26.78 -17.27
N ASP A 325 -32.81 27.01 -17.75
CA ASP A 325 -31.85 26.07 -18.32
C ASP A 325 -31.86 24.71 -17.69
N PHE A 326 -32.75 23.83 -18.16
CA PHE A 326 -32.72 22.45 -17.80
C PHE A 326 -31.65 21.75 -18.62
N ILE A 327 -30.68 21.16 -17.96
CA ILE A 327 -29.79 20.31 -18.65
C ILE A 327 -30.55 19.03 -19.00
N THR A 328 -31.13 18.99 -20.19
CA THR A 328 -31.50 17.74 -20.85
C THR A 328 -30.26 17.11 -21.47
N ALA A 329 -29.13 17.80 -21.38
CA ALA A 329 -27.90 17.43 -22.00
C ALA A 329 -27.21 16.31 -21.25
N ASP A 330 -26.56 15.49 -21.98
CA ASP A 330 -25.49 14.63 -21.47
C ASP A 330 -24.51 15.49 -20.67
N VAL A 331 -24.41 15.26 -19.36
CA VAL A 331 -23.39 15.89 -18.55
C VAL A 331 -22.07 15.30 -19.05
N THR A 332 -21.25 16.16 -19.66
CA THR A 332 -19.94 15.74 -20.14
C THR A 332 -19.09 15.30 -18.97
N ASP A 333 -18.41 14.18 -19.15
CA ASP A 333 -17.71 13.51 -18.09
C ASP A 333 -16.45 14.25 -17.63
N GLN A 334 -16.24 14.41 -16.32
CA GLN A 334 -14.94 14.82 -15.78
C GLN A 334 -14.01 13.62 -15.64
N GLY A 335 -12.70 13.84 -15.91
CA GLY A 335 -11.69 12.85 -15.62
C GLY A 335 -11.58 12.59 -14.13
N GLY A 336 -11.76 11.34 -13.72
CA GLY A 336 -11.61 10.85 -12.36
C GLY A 336 -11.04 9.44 -12.34
N ILE A 337 -10.93 8.82 -11.17
CA ILE A 337 -10.52 7.42 -11.05
C ILE A 337 -11.54 6.54 -11.76
N PRO A 338 -11.14 5.69 -12.73
CA PRO A 338 -12.08 4.94 -13.55
C PRO A 338 -12.93 3.95 -12.74
N GLY A 339 -14.22 3.91 -13.04
CA GLY A 339 -15.08 2.76 -12.71
C GLY A 339 -15.03 1.73 -13.83
N SER A 340 -14.93 0.45 -13.52
CA SER A 340 -14.75 -0.58 -14.56
C SER A 340 -16.05 -0.96 -15.27
N CYS A 341 -17.19 -0.61 -14.70
CA CYS A 341 -18.51 -1.06 -15.18
C CYS A 341 -19.39 0.05 -15.72
N THR A 342 -19.00 1.29 -15.56
CA THR A 342 -19.85 2.42 -15.93
C THR A 342 -19.09 3.34 -16.85
N VAL A 343 -19.72 3.68 -17.95
CA VAL A 343 -19.25 4.75 -18.80
C VAL A 343 -19.26 6.03 -18.00
N ASN A 344 -20.29 6.20 -17.15
CA ASN A 344 -20.51 7.36 -16.33
C ASN A 344 -21.22 6.92 -15.06
N PRO A 345 -20.59 6.96 -13.87
CA PRO A 345 -21.33 6.96 -12.63
C PRO A 345 -22.33 8.10 -12.66
N SER A 346 -23.36 8.01 -11.85
CA SER A 346 -24.37 9.04 -11.74
C SER A 346 -23.72 10.40 -11.71
N SER A 347 -24.06 11.25 -12.66
CA SER A 347 -23.57 12.63 -12.70
C SER A 347 -24.16 13.50 -11.60
N TYR A 348 -25.02 12.94 -10.72
CA TYR A 348 -25.55 13.67 -9.58
C TYR A 348 -25.39 12.93 -8.28
N PHE A 349 -25.03 13.66 -7.24
CA PHE A 349 -24.81 13.18 -5.89
C PHE A 349 -25.67 13.91 -4.90
N ASN A 350 -26.05 13.24 -3.82
CA ASN A 350 -26.59 13.87 -2.63
C ASN A 350 -25.49 14.35 -1.67
N ASN A 351 -24.29 13.79 -1.79
CA ASN A 351 -23.12 14.20 -1.02
C ASN A 351 -21.84 13.80 -1.73
N HIS A 352 -20.73 14.40 -1.32
CA HIS A 352 -19.37 13.98 -1.70
C HIS A 352 -18.44 14.08 -0.49
N GLN A 353 -17.45 13.22 -0.43
CA GLN A 353 -16.51 13.19 0.69
C GLN A 353 -15.09 13.30 0.17
N ILE A 354 -14.33 14.25 0.75
CA ILE A 354 -12.97 14.58 0.39
C ILE A 354 -12.12 14.75 1.65
N ALA A 355 -10.81 14.87 1.49
CA ALA A 355 -9.90 15.15 2.60
C ALA A 355 -9.64 16.65 2.73
N LEU A 356 -9.44 17.14 3.95
CA LEU A 356 -9.01 18.50 4.28
C LEU A 356 -7.74 18.45 5.10
N ILE A 357 -6.65 19.02 4.59
CA ILE A 357 -5.36 19.06 5.26
C ILE A 357 -4.85 20.51 5.26
N ASP A 358 -4.60 21.06 6.45
CA ASP A 358 -4.07 22.42 6.62
C ASP A 358 -4.87 23.49 5.82
N GLY A 359 -6.18 23.31 5.70
CA GLY A 359 -7.07 24.23 4.97
C GLY A 359 -7.15 24.03 3.47
N VAL A 360 -6.49 22.99 2.92
CA VAL A 360 -6.58 22.61 1.50
C VAL A 360 -7.48 21.38 1.36
N TYR A 361 -8.45 21.44 0.48
CA TYR A 361 -9.33 20.33 0.12
C TYR A 361 -8.68 19.46 -0.95
N TYR A 362 -8.63 18.16 -0.72
CA TYR A 362 -8.08 17.14 -1.62
C TYR A 362 -9.17 16.18 -2.04
N ASP A 363 -9.54 16.22 -3.30
CA ASP A 363 -10.52 15.29 -3.87
C ASP A 363 -9.80 14.09 -4.49
N ALA A 364 -9.67 13.04 -3.72
CA ALA A 364 -8.95 11.83 -4.13
C ALA A 364 -9.65 11.05 -5.25
N CYS A 365 -10.92 11.34 -5.55
CA CYS A 365 -11.64 10.70 -6.65
C CYS A 365 -11.36 11.39 -7.99
N TYR A 366 -11.07 12.69 -7.96
CA TYR A 366 -10.86 13.52 -9.16
C TYR A 366 -9.44 14.01 -9.34
N GLY A 367 -8.54 13.68 -8.41
CA GLY A 367 -7.15 14.15 -8.45
C GLY A 367 -7.04 15.68 -8.39
N ALA A 368 -7.99 16.35 -7.73
CA ALA A 368 -8.09 17.81 -7.71
C ALA A 368 -7.90 18.38 -6.29
N THR A 369 -7.35 19.59 -6.20
CA THR A 369 -7.20 20.30 -4.93
C THR A 369 -7.88 21.67 -5.01
N PHE A 370 -8.47 22.12 -3.88
CA PHE A 370 -9.20 23.37 -3.82
C PHE A 370 -8.86 24.14 -2.54
N ALA A 371 -8.86 25.46 -2.64
CA ALA A 371 -8.61 26.34 -1.50
C ALA A 371 -9.87 26.64 -0.67
N THR A 372 -11.06 26.49 -1.26
CA THR A 372 -12.34 26.86 -0.63
C THR A 372 -13.47 25.99 -1.16
N LEU A 373 -14.59 25.88 -0.43
CA LEU A 373 -15.83 25.28 -0.92
C LEU A 373 -16.36 25.97 -2.17
N GLY A 374 -16.25 27.30 -2.25
CA GLY A 374 -16.62 28.04 -3.44
C GLY A 374 -15.82 27.63 -4.68
N ALA A 375 -14.52 27.34 -4.52
CA ALA A 375 -13.70 26.83 -5.61
C ALA A 375 -14.17 25.43 -6.05
N ILE A 376 -14.54 24.54 -5.13
CA ILE A 376 -15.13 23.23 -5.45
C ILE A 376 -16.43 23.41 -6.24
N LYS A 377 -17.33 24.27 -5.76
CA LYS A 377 -18.61 24.55 -6.41
C LYS A 377 -18.45 24.91 -7.86
N TYR A 378 -17.59 25.89 -8.17
CA TYR A 378 -17.44 26.39 -9.53
C TYR A 378 -16.59 25.49 -10.44
N ALA A 379 -15.65 24.75 -9.89
CA ALA A 379 -14.80 23.85 -10.67
C ALA A 379 -15.45 22.49 -10.94
N ALA A 380 -16.13 21.92 -9.93
CA ALA A 380 -16.58 20.54 -9.97
C ALA A 380 -18.06 20.35 -10.32
N PHE A 381 -18.91 21.40 -10.18
CA PHE A 381 -20.34 21.24 -10.36
C PHE A 381 -20.89 22.00 -11.55
N SER A 382 -21.87 21.38 -12.21
CA SER A 382 -22.62 21.95 -13.34
C SER A 382 -23.98 22.50 -12.92
N GLY A 383 -24.45 22.16 -11.71
CA GLY A 383 -25.77 22.62 -11.25
C GLY A 383 -26.29 21.81 -10.05
N TRP A 384 -27.57 22.01 -9.83
CA TRP A 384 -28.31 21.45 -8.72
C TRP A 384 -29.46 20.59 -9.19
N SER A 385 -29.83 19.59 -8.37
CA SER A 385 -30.95 18.70 -8.60
C SER A 385 -31.92 18.71 -7.42
N TYR A 386 -33.17 18.59 -7.75
CA TYR A 386 -34.27 18.42 -6.81
C TYR A 386 -34.97 17.11 -7.10
N ARG A 387 -35.17 16.30 -6.09
CA ARG A 387 -35.99 15.10 -6.19
C ARG A 387 -37.24 15.29 -5.34
N TYR A 388 -38.39 15.11 -5.96
CA TYR A 388 -39.65 15.09 -5.24
C TYR A 388 -40.52 13.93 -5.70
N THR A 389 -41.39 13.44 -4.83
CA THR A 389 -42.29 12.35 -5.11
C THR A 389 -43.74 12.85 -5.01
N THR A 390 -44.53 12.63 -6.04
CA THR A 390 -45.96 12.88 -6.04
C THR A 390 -46.71 11.57 -6.28
N GLY A 391 -47.36 11.04 -5.24
CA GLY A 391 -47.94 9.71 -5.28
C GLY A 391 -46.86 8.63 -5.46
N SER A 392 -46.98 7.81 -6.50
CA SER A 392 -46.00 6.77 -6.85
C SER A 392 -44.93 7.25 -7.85
N THR A 393 -45.01 8.48 -8.30
CA THR A 393 -44.06 9.03 -9.30
C THR A 393 -43.00 9.87 -8.66
N THR A 394 -41.75 9.53 -8.95
CA THR A 394 -40.59 10.32 -8.56
C THR A 394 -40.15 11.18 -9.72
N ASN A 395 -40.11 12.49 -9.51
CA ASN A 395 -39.67 13.49 -10.48
C ASN A 395 -38.35 14.09 -10.02
N CYS A 396 -37.51 14.51 -10.98
CA CYS A 396 -36.27 15.22 -10.71
C CYS A 396 -36.21 16.46 -11.58
N PHE A 397 -35.79 17.57 -10.99
CA PHE A 397 -35.48 18.81 -11.72
C PHE A 397 -34.00 19.10 -11.63
N PHE A 398 -33.49 19.73 -12.65
CA PHE A 398 -32.12 20.18 -12.72
C PHE A 398 -32.05 21.65 -13.03
N THR A 399 -31.09 22.37 -12.46
CA THR A 399 -30.75 23.73 -12.87
C THR A 399 -29.22 23.87 -12.94
N SER A 400 -28.76 24.49 -14.03
CA SER A 400 -27.35 24.85 -14.23
C SER A 400 -26.98 26.16 -13.51
N ASP A 401 -27.98 26.88 -12.99
CA ASP A 401 -27.73 28.10 -12.23
C ASP A 401 -27.17 27.78 -10.84
N LEU A 402 -25.85 27.85 -10.72
CA LEU A 402 -25.14 27.60 -9.47
C LEU A 402 -25.50 28.59 -8.34
N SER A 403 -26.12 29.74 -8.68
CA SER A 403 -26.54 30.71 -7.66
C SER A 403 -27.80 30.29 -6.88
N GLN A 404 -28.55 29.29 -7.39
CA GLN A 404 -29.78 28.80 -6.76
C GLN A 404 -29.55 28.07 -5.42
N SER A 405 -28.35 27.58 -5.19
CA SER A 405 -27.95 26.95 -3.92
C SER A 405 -26.46 27.14 -3.65
N ASP A 406 -26.01 26.61 -2.55
CA ASP A 406 -24.61 26.61 -2.14
C ASP A 406 -24.22 25.25 -1.58
N LEU A 407 -22.94 25.10 -1.24
CA LEU A 407 -22.41 23.94 -0.54
C LEU A 407 -22.36 24.22 0.96
N THR A 408 -22.67 23.20 1.72
CA THR A 408 -22.37 23.15 3.15
C THR A 408 -21.43 21.99 3.41
N GLU A 409 -20.61 22.13 4.44
CA GLU A 409 -19.67 21.11 4.85
C GLU A 409 -19.92 20.68 6.30
N THR A 410 -19.68 19.40 6.55
CA THR A 410 -19.50 18.86 7.89
C THR A 410 -18.10 18.29 7.98
N ILE A 411 -17.29 18.85 8.87
CA ILE A 411 -15.92 18.42 9.10
C ILE A 411 -15.91 17.39 10.21
N SER A 412 -15.33 16.23 9.94
CA SER A 412 -15.12 15.18 10.94
C SER A 412 -13.63 14.93 11.09
N THR A 413 -13.16 14.91 12.34
CA THR A 413 -11.77 14.53 12.64
C THR A 413 -11.53 13.09 12.24
N TYR A 414 -10.39 12.88 11.59
CA TYR A 414 -9.95 11.57 11.13
C TYR A 414 -8.85 11.00 12.01
#